data_0042e82cb92d20a35269fe93864692fa
#
_entry.id   0042e82cb92d20a35269fe93864692fa
#
_cell.length_a   1.000
_cell.length_b   1.000
_cell.length_c   1.000
_cell.angle_alpha   90.00
_cell.angle_beta   90.00
_cell.angle_gamma   90.00
#
_symmetry.space_group_name_H-M   'P 1'
#
loop_
_entity.id
_entity.type
_entity.pdbx_description
1 polymer ?
#
loop_
_entity_poly.entity_id
_entity_poly.type
_entity_poly.pdbx_seq_one_letter_code
_entity_poly.pdbx_strand_id
1 'polypeptide(L)'
;MTGAITPAGPTAAAALRPPETVMRLARMGSAHPTRLSFLRVMLRRMANEGWHFDRPDWEVDARGVGRAVYRAIGPVRSYSLVAFAHDLPDEMRSDRVIATAWDATFALVDGTPTPADLDRLQANVPLQEAGRITPRELSLSRANRSVRLWAHVVDRLAAGRQPDPVEIAAVGYLMRTTAVYGAGKFGAADRAVIADRAELAAPFQAEMLSVWLTRQFTVDIVEHLAAAKGGAAAVRMAPAIKARLGVGNSTGLGMAPFLVRHPVLLNNWMAARETALARVRGLPTATPDAIAALTRALAEARDNAASWRSDHPIQIAKLADLRMDLDHIGKRLNSFPGDAARPWDALWRWGEGNLTLEGQEMLFALVLEPHGAVVDNLAATMSADESASFRIDGAMPVAGLRAIMQERYGWALRTDFARPENHARFWYVSEEKLEPRLGERATDDGAEREQPLSTARMAQDLDAALDGWPEDATVAAFLLRHPEHRFMARRAQIAARHPYGEVRDNLIAADMLPIDLMRCKLAFFGASHFDPRSDKWVRISLFQGAPYPLDLTDEAKG
;
A
#
# COMPACT_ATOMS: atom_id res chain seq x y z
N MET A 1 -13.39 -7.76 49.93
CA MET A 1 -11.93 -7.97 49.71
C MET A 1 -11.69 -7.94 48.20
N THR A 2 -11.34 -6.78 47.70
CA THR A 2 -11.02 -6.58 46.26
C THR A 2 -9.54 -6.86 46.10
N GLY A 3 -9.23 -8.02 45.51
CA GLY A 3 -7.85 -8.36 45.16
C GLY A 3 -7.38 -7.50 44.00
N ALA A 4 -6.41 -6.63 44.23
CA ALA A 4 -5.70 -5.87 43.20
C ALA A 4 -4.94 -6.86 42.32
N ILE A 5 -5.28 -6.91 41.02
CA ILE A 5 -4.51 -7.62 40.01
C ILE A 5 -3.26 -6.78 39.76
N THR A 6 -2.14 -7.24 40.27
CA THR A 6 -0.83 -6.65 39.97
C THR A 6 -0.56 -6.84 38.47
N PRO A 7 -0.24 -5.79 37.69
CA PRO A 7 0.13 -5.96 36.29
C PRO A 7 1.41 -6.80 36.21
N ALA A 8 1.37 -7.89 35.47
CA ALA A 8 2.54 -8.70 35.18
C ALA A 8 3.64 -7.81 34.58
N GLY A 9 4.83 -7.88 35.13
CA GLY A 9 5.99 -7.11 34.68
C GLY A 9 6.30 -7.39 33.19
N PRO A 10 7.08 -6.56 32.52
CA PRO A 10 7.35 -6.66 31.09
C PRO A 10 7.96 -8.02 30.78
N THR A 11 7.18 -8.88 30.15
CA THR A 11 7.65 -10.16 29.61
C THR A 11 8.72 -9.84 28.56
N ALA A 12 9.89 -10.47 28.63
CA ALA A 12 10.96 -10.27 27.68
C ALA A 12 10.43 -10.47 26.25
N ALA A 13 10.36 -9.41 25.47
CA ALA A 13 9.90 -9.45 24.09
C ALA A 13 10.76 -10.44 23.29
N ALA A 14 10.14 -11.22 22.40
CA ALA A 14 10.90 -12.04 21.48
C ALA A 14 11.81 -11.14 20.63
N ALA A 15 12.98 -11.64 20.23
CA ALA A 15 13.87 -10.88 19.36
C ALA A 15 13.21 -10.59 18.01
N LEU A 16 13.45 -9.40 17.48
CA LEU A 16 13.06 -9.05 16.11
C LEU A 16 13.79 -9.95 15.12
N ARG A 17 13.14 -10.30 14.01
CA ARG A 17 13.84 -10.98 12.93
C ARG A 17 14.89 -10.03 12.32
N PRO A 18 16.09 -10.51 12.00
CA PRO A 18 17.18 -9.65 11.51
C PRO A 18 16.86 -9.08 10.13
N PRO A 19 17.31 -7.85 9.82
CA PRO A 19 17.09 -7.20 8.52
C PRO A 19 17.57 -8.06 7.33
N GLU A 20 18.63 -8.83 7.51
CA GLU A 20 19.19 -9.75 6.52
C GLU A 20 18.18 -10.82 6.08
N THR A 21 17.25 -11.16 6.94
CA THR A 21 16.17 -12.11 6.64
C THR A 21 14.93 -11.39 6.11
N VAL A 22 14.53 -10.29 6.77
CA VAL A 22 13.25 -9.62 6.52
C VAL A 22 13.29 -8.81 5.23
N MET A 23 14.41 -8.11 4.95
CA MET A 23 14.54 -7.19 3.83
C MET A 23 14.95 -7.86 2.51
N ARG A 24 14.91 -9.18 2.45
CA ARG A 24 15.07 -9.91 1.19
C ARG A 24 13.80 -9.78 0.35
N LEU A 25 13.96 -9.51 -0.94
CA LEU A 25 12.83 -9.27 -1.82
C LEU A 25 11.89 -10.48 -1.88
N ALA A 26 12.42 -11.72 -1.89
CA ALA A 26 11.61 -12.93 -1.88
C ALA A 26 10.63 -12.96 -0.70
N ARG A 27 11.08 -12.57 0.49
CA ARG A 27 10.23 -12.47 1.69
C ARG A 27 9.26 -11.29 1.62
N MET A 28 9.75 -10.12 1.22
CA MET A 28 8.89 -8.94 1.05
C MET A 28 7.79 -9.18 0.00
N GLY A 29 8.14 -9.87 -1.08
CA GLY A 29 7.20 -10.25 -2.13
C GLY A 29 6.19 -11.32 -1.72
N SER A 30 6.42 -12.01 -0.61
CA SER A 30 5.48 -12.95 0.00
C SER A 30 4.64 -12.32 1.12
N ALA A 31 4.86 -11.04 1.44
CA ALA A 31 4.13 -10.36 2.52
C ALA A 31 2.64 -10.21 2.21
N HIS A 32 1.81 -10.35 3.26
CA HIS A 32 0.37 -10.20 3.20
C HIS A 32 -0.11 -9.00 4.02
N PRO A 33 -1.32 -8.47 3.74
CA PRO A 33 -1.95 -7.43 4.54
C PRO A 33 -2.06 -7.84 6.01
N THR A 34 -1.78 -6.89 6.90
CA THR A 34 -1.87 -7.08 8.34
C THR A 34 -2.73 -6.00 8.97
N ARG A 35 -2.94 -6.07 10.28
CA ARG A 35 -3.56 -4.98 11.05
C ARG A 35 -2.83 -3.63 10.88
N LEU A 36 -1.53 -3.64 10.54
CA LEU A 36 -0.73 -2.44 10.30
C LEU A 36 -0.73 -1.95 8.84
N SER A 37 -1.53 -2.55 7.98
CA SER A 37 -1.77 -2.02 6.62
C SER A 37 -2.56 -0.71 6.67
N PHE A 38 -2.22 0.22 5.80
CA PHE A 38 -2.64 1.63 5.91
C PHE A 38 -4.16 1.83 5.90
N LEU A 39 -4.88 1.15 5.00
CA LEU A 39 -6.34 1.24 4.97
C LEU A 39 -6.99 0.62 6.22
N ARG A 40 -6.40 -0.46 6.77
CA ARG A 40 -6.93 -1.13 7.95
C ARG A 40 -6.71 -0.31 9.23
N VAL A 41 -5.56 0.40 9.31
CA VAL A 41 -5.27 1.37 10.36
C VAL A 41 -6.29 2.50 10.34
N MET A 42 -6.55 3.07 9.15
CA MET A 42 -7.53 4.15 8.98
C MET A 42 -8.94 3.73 9.40
N LEU A 43 -9.44 2.60 8.86
CA LEU A 43 -10.81 2.14 9.17
C LEU A 43 -11.02 1.88 10.66
N ARG A 44 -10.05 1.23 11.32
CA ARG A 44 -10.15 0.98 12.77
C ARG A 44 -10.12 2.26 13.58
N ARG A 45 -9.27 3.22 13.19
CA ARG A 45 -9.23 4.53 13.84
C ARG A 45 -10.58 5.22 13.74
N MET A 46 -11.14 5.32 12.53
CA MET A 46 -12.42 5.97 12.31
C MET A 46 -13.56 5.30 13.08
N ALA A 47 -13.58 3.96 13.12
CA ALA A 47 -14.56 3.22 13.92
C ALA A 47 -14.40 3.49 15.43
N ASN A 48 -13.16 3.46 15.96
CA ASN A 48 -12.89 3.66 17.38
C ASN A 48 -13.16 5.11 17.84
N GLU A 49 -12.95 6.09 16.97
CA GLU A 49 -13.16 7.51 17.24
C GLU A 49 -14.59 7.97 16.95
N GLY A 50 -15.46 7.10 16.45
CA GLY A 50 -16.87 7.40 16.19
C GLY A 50 -17.06 8.43 15.06
N TRP A 51 -16.31 8.30 13.98
CA TRP A 51 -16.47 9.17 12.83
C TRP A 51 -17.85 9.02 12.19
N HIS A 52 -18.40 10.13 11.76
CA HIS A 52 -19.68 10.23 11.06
C HIS A 52 -19.47 10.59 9.59
N PHE A 53 -20.33 10.06 8.71
CA PHE A 53 -20.23 10.28 7.27
C PHE A 53 -21.56 10.68 6.69
N ASP A 54 -21.55 11.71 5.82
CA ASP A 54 -22.75 12.15 5.10
C ASP A 54 -22.42 12.56 3.66
N ARG A 55 -23.46 12.80 2.87
CA ARG A 55 -23.40 13.31 1.51
C ARG A 55 -24.24 14.58 1.42
N PRO A 56 -23.67 15.75 1.77
CA PRO A 56 -24.40 17.01 1.82
C PRO A 56 -24.80 17.57 0.45
N ASP A 57 -24.11 17.16 -0.63
CA ASP A 57 -24.38 17.67 -1.98
C ASP A 57 -24.36 16.55 -3.01
N TRP A 58 -25.36 16.58 -3.94
CA TRP A 58 -25.49 15.66 -5.05
C TRP A 58 -26.15 16.36 -6.24
N GLU A 59 -25.35 16.86 -7.16
CA GLU A 59 -25.78 17.54 -8.38
C GLU A 59 -25.32 16.76 -9.62
N VAL A 60 -25.86 15.55 -9.80
CA VAL A 60 -25.51 14.66 -10.92
C VAL A 60 -26.73 14.49 -11.82
N ASP A 61 -26.58 14.75 -13.13
CA ASP A 61 -27.65 14.63 -14.13
C ASP A 61 -27.95 13.14 -14.48
N ALA A 62 -29.01 12.94 -15.28
CA ALA A 62 -29.41 11.59 -15.70
C ALA A 62 -28.39 10.86 -16.56
N ARG A 63 -27.37 11.55 -17.11
CA ARG A 63 -26.24 10.97 -17.84
C ARG A 63 -25.07 10.60 -16.91
N GLY A 64 -25.17 10.96 -15.63
CA GLY A 64 -24.12 10.74 -14.64
C GLY A 64 -23.00 11.77 -14.71
N VAL A 65 -23.30 12.99 -15.19
CA VAL A 65 -22.39 14.14 -15.21
C VAL A 65 -22.79 15.13 -14.14
N GLY A 66 -21.80 15.62 -13.41
CA GLY A 66 -22.04 16.58 -12.33
C GLY A 66 -21.08 16.42 -11.17
N ARG A 67 -21.49 16.89 -9.99
CA ARG A 67 -20.66 16.85 -8.79
C ARG A 67 -21.39 16.24 -7.60
N ALA A 68 -20.59 15.78 -6.64
CA ALA A 68 -21.06 15.35 -5.33
C ALA A 68 -20.04 15.70 -4.25
N VAL A 69 -20.51 15.90 -3.02
CA VAL A 69 -19.65 16.11 -1.85
C VAL A 69 -19.94 15.04 -0.81
N TYR A 70 -18.89 14.34 -0.37
CA TYR A 70 -18.93 13.38 0.73
C TYR A 70 -18.11 13.91 1.88
N ARG A 71 -18.70 13.97 3.07
CA ARG A 71 -18.03 14.51 4.23
C ARG A 71 -17.75 13.43 5.26
N ALA A 72 -16.53 13.43 5.77
CA ALA A 72 -16.05 12.63 6.89
C ALA A 72 -15.86 13.56 8.09
N ILE A 73 -16.62 13.35 9.15
CA ILE A 73 -16.67 14.22 10.33
C ILE A 73 -16.06 13.42 11.48
N GLY A 74 -14.85 13.78 11.87
CA GLY A 74 -14.18 13.24 13.04
C GLY A 74 -14.43 14.08 14.30
N PRO A 75 -13.92 13.64 15.45
CA PRO A 75 -14.16 14.33 16.72
C PRO A 75 -13.54 15.73 16.79
N VAL A 76 -12.51 16.03 16.01
CA VAL A 76 -11.78 17.29 16.01
C VAL A 76 -11.92 18.04 14.70
N ARG A 77 -11.86 17.32 13.57
CA ARG A 77 -11.81 17.88 12.22
C ARG A 77 -12.76 17.14 11.29
N SER A 78 -13.12 17.81 10.21
CA SER A 78 -13.86 17.20 9.10
C SER A 78 -13.07 17.32 7.80
N TYR A 79 -13.35 16.41 6.88
CA TYR A 79 -12.77 16.37 5.54
C TYR A 79 -13.87 16.12 4.52
N SER A 80 -13.76 16.72 3.36
CA SER A 80 -14.77 16.57 2.30
C SER A 80 -14.11 16.08 1.02
N LEU A 81 -14.62 14.98 0.47
CA LEU A 81 -14.29 14.56 -0.88
C LEU A 81 -15.26 15.26 -1.84
N VAL A 82 -14.72 16.13 -2.69
CA VAL A 82 -15.44 16.70 -3.82
C VAL A 82 -15.20 15.81 -5.03
N ALA A 83 -16.27 15.22 -5.55
CA ALA A 83 -16.24 14.32 -6.70
C ALA A 83 -16.88 15.01 -7.91
N PHE A 84 -16.18 15.02 -9.04
CA PHE A 84 -16.69 15.47 -10.32
C PHE A 84 -16.76 14.29 -11.27
N ALA A 85 -17.98 13.94 -11.70
CA ALA A 85 -18.20 13.03 -12.82
C ALA A 85 -18.33 13.88 -14.09
N HIS A 86 -17.59 13.56 -15.12
CA HIS A 86 -17.49 14.41 -16.30
C HIS A 86 -17.42 13.61 -17.59
N ASP A 87 -17.79 14.27 -18.67
CA ASP A 87 -17.64 13.85 -20.04
C ASP A 87 -16.82 14.94 -20.77
N LEU A 88 -15.51 14.91 -20.56
CA LEU A 88 -14.62 15.90 -21.13
C LEU A 88 -14.33 15.58 -22.58
N PRO A 89 -14.39 16.59 -23.49
CA PRO A 89 -13.92 16.45 -24.86
C PRO A 89 -12.45 16.02 -24.92
N ASP A 90 -12.07 15.31 -25.96
CA ASP A 90 -10.71 14.74 -26.09
C ASP A 90 -9.61 15.83 -26.05
N GLU A 91 -9.87 17.00 -26.61
CA GLU A 91 -8.95 18.15 -26.61
C GLU A 91 -8.70 18.73 -25.22
N MET A 92 -9.58 18.46 -24.25
CA MET A 92 -9.42 18.88 -22.85
C MET A 92 -8.75 17.82 -21.98
N ARG A 93 -8.43 16.65 -22.54
CA ARG A 93 -7.82 15.54 -21.81
C ARG A 93 -6.30 15.70 -21.79
N SER A 94 -5.68 15.34 -20.65
CA SER A 94 -4.22 15.43 -20.49
C SER A 94 -3.51 14.20 -21.05
N ASP A 95 -2.47 14.38 -21.84
CA ASP A 95 -1.62 13.31 -22.38
C ASP A 95 -0.91 12.47 -21.32
N ARG A 96 -0.80 12.99 -20.10
CA ARG A 96 -0.15 12.29 -18.98
C ARG A 96 -0.99 11.18 -18.40
N VAL A 97 -2.16 10.95 -18.92
CA VAL A 97 -3.06 9.89 -18.46
C VAL A 97 -2.90 8.67 -19.36
N ILE A 98 -2.53 7.56 -18.77
CA ILE A 98 -2.41 6.24 -19.44
C ILE A 98 -3.73 5.81 -20.11
N ALA A 99 -4.86 6.32 -19.65
CA ALA A 99 -6.15 6.16 -20.30
C ALA A 99 -6.61 7.51 -20.86
N THR A 100 -6.94 7.55 -22.12
CA THR A 100 -7.46 8.72 -22.84
C THR A 100 -8.79 9.25 -22.28
N ALA A 101 -9.39 8.56 -21.31
CA ALA A 101 -10.67 8.90 -20.73
C ALA A 101 -10.63 8.84 -19.21
N TRP A 102 -10.66 9.99 -18.53
CA TRP A 102 -11.07 10.01 -17.13
C TRP A 102 -12.59 10.15 -17.09
N ASP A 103 -13.19 9.40 -16.21
CA ASP A 103 -14.62 9.49 -15.98
C ASP A 103 -14.97 10.31 -14.74
N ALA A 104 -14.02 10.42 -13.81
CA ALA A 104 -14.19 11.20 -12.59
C ALA A 104 -12.86 11.72 -12.04
N THR A 105 -12.93 12.90 -11.41
CA THR A 105 -11.85 13.51 -10.63
C THR A 105 -12.32 13.83 -9.24
N PHE A 106 -11.37 13.81 -8.29
CA PHE A 106 -11.67 13.97 -6.87
C PHE A 106 -10.64 14.89 -6.22
N ALA A 107 -11.12 15.71 -5.28
CA ALA A 107 -10.26 16.46 -4.37
C ALA A 107 -10.70 16.19 -2.92
N LEU A 108 -9.78 15.77 -2.06
CA LEU A 108 -10.02 15.74 -0.63
C LEU A 108 -9.65 17.08 -0.04
N VAL A 109 -10.63 17.78 0.50
CA VAL A 109 -10.51 19.12 1.04
C VAL A 109 -10.58 19.09 2.57
N ASP A 110 -9.77 19.91 3.21
CA ASP A 110 -9.82 20.16 4.65
C ASP A 110 -11.07 20.96 5.01
N GLY A 111 -11.91 20.39 5.87
CA GLY A 111 -13.18 20.98 6.27
C GLY A 111 -14.29 20.88 5.21
N THR A 112 -15.23 21.82 5.26
CA THR A 112 -16.34 21.92 4.30
C THR A 112 -15.95 22.88 3.17
N PRO A 113 -16.06 22.48 1.89
CA PRO A 113 -15.80 23.38 0.77
C PRO A 113 -16.85 24.49 0.69
N THR A 114 -16.41 25.70 0.36
CA THR A 114 -17.31 26.82 0.04
C THR A 114 -17.73 26.73 -1.43
N PRO A 115 -18.78 27.43 -1.85
CA PRO A 115 -19.14 27.53 -3.28
C PRO A 115 -17.96 27.96 -4.16
N ALA A 116 -17.16 28.92 -3.71
CA ALA A 116 -15.97 29.37 -4.43
C ALA A 116 -14.89 28.29 -4.54
N ASP A 117 -14.75 27.42 -3.52
CA ASP A 117 -13.87 26.25 -3.61
C ASP A 117 -14.39 25.26 -4.66
N LEU A 118 -15.70 25.01 -4.70
CA LEU A 118 -16.31 24.10 -5.67
C LEU A 118 -16.13 24.60 -7.10
N ASP A 119 -16.36 25.89 -7.35
CA ASP A 119 -16.17 26.52 -8.67
C ASP A 119 -14.71 26.45 -9.12
N ARG A 120 -13.79 26.74 -8.22
CA ARG A 120 -12.34 26.65 -8.49
C ARG A 120 -11.91 25.22 -8.79
N LEU A 121 -12.37 24.25 -8.02
CA LEU A 121 -12.05 22.83 -8.23
C LEU A 121 -12.64 22.34 -9.54
N GLN A 122 -13.85 22.74 -9.88
CA GLN A 122 -14.48 22.40 -11.15
C GLN A 122 -13.71 22.97 -12.35
N ALA A 123 -13.25 24.21 -12.26
CA ALA A 123 -12.42 24.83 -13.28
C ALA A 123 -11.06 24.13 -13.44
N ASN A 124 -10.56 23.49 -12.37
CA ASN A 124 -9.31 22.74 -12.40
C ASN A 124 -9.45 21.29 -12.92
N VAL A 125 -10.67 20.79 -13.14
CA VAL A 125 -10.87 19.40 -13.57
C VAL A 125 -10.05 19.03 -14.81
N PRO A 126 -10.01 19.82 -15.90
CA PRO A 126 -9.20 19.52 -17.08
C PRO A 126 -7.69 19.68 -16.85
N LEU A 127 -7.32 20.42 -15.81
CA LEU A 127 -5.95 20.84 -15.50
C LEU A 127 -5.43 20.20 -14.20
N GLN A 128 -6.02 19.11 -13.75
CA GLN A 128 -5.81 18.58 -12.39
C GLN A 128 -4.34 18.46 -11.97
N GLU A 129 -3.44 18.15 -12.90
CA GLU A 129 -1.99 18.03 -12.61
C GLU A 129 -1.23 19.36 -12.67
N ALA A 130 -1.76 20.35 -13.38
CA ALA A 130 -1.15 21.66 -13.60
C ALA A 130 -1.99 22.80 -13.02
N GLY A 131 -3.23 22.50 -12.56
CA GLY A 131 -4.15 23.46 -11.98
C GLY A 131 -3.68 24.01 -10.65
N ARG A 132 -4.31 25.10 -10.22
CA ARG A 132 -4.02 25.71 -8.92
C ARG A 132 -4.64 24.88 -7.80
N ILE A 133 -3.82 24.43 -6.87
CA ILE A 133 -4.19 23.83 -5.61
C ILE A 133 -3.86 24.78 -4.46
N THR A 134 -4.59 24.65 -3.37
CA THR A 134 -4.32 25.36 -2.14
C THR A 134 -3.89 24.37 -1.05
N PRO A 135 -3.37 24.83 0.08
CA PRO A 135 -3.05 23.94 1.21
C PRO A 135 -4.27 23.18 1.75
N ARG A 136 -5.48 23.55 1.36
CA ARG A 136 -6.72 22.88 1.76
C ARG A 136 -6.98 21.59 0.98
N GLU A 137 -6.46 21.44 -0.24
CA GLU A 137 -6.55 20.19 -0.99
C GLU A 137 -5.45 19.21 -0.51
N LEU A 138 -5.86 18.23 0.29
CA LEU A 138 -4.94 17.25 0.91
C LEU A 138 -4.56 16.13 -0.04
N SER A 139 -5.46 15.74 -0.93
CA SER A 139 -5.17 14.84 -2.03
C SER A 139 -6.01 15.18 -3.26
N LEU A 140 -5.45 14.86 -4.42
CA LEU A 140 -6.12 14.88 -5.70
C LEU A 140 -6.11 13.47 -6.29
N SER A 141 -7.21 13.06 -6.91
CA SER A 141 -7.28 11.77 -7.57
C SER A 141 -8.20 11.78 -8.77
N ARG A 142 -8.03 10.79 -9.61
CA ARG A 142 -8.85 10.57 -10.80
C ARG A 142 -9.10 9.09 -10.99
N ALA A 143 -10.23 8.76 -11.59
CA ALA A 143 -10.61 7.39 -11.81
C ALA A 143 -11.31 7.19 -13.15
N ASN A 144 -11.17 5.97 -13.64
CA ASN A 144 -11.84 5.49 -14.85
C ASN A 144 -12.82 4.40 -14.49
N ARG A 145 -13.94 4.37 -15.21
CA ARG A 145 -14.92 3.29 -15.15
C ARG A 145 -14.27 1.96 -15.56
N SER A 146 -14.69 0.89 -14.94
CA SER A 146 -14.33 -0.45 -15.40
C SER A 146 -14.96 -0.71 -16.76
N VAL A 147 -14.12 -0.94 -17.75
CA VAL A 147 -14.58 -1.30 -19.10
C VAL A 147 -15.45 -2.56 -19.10
N ARG A 148 -15.19 -3.48 -18.18
CA ARG A 148 -15.88 -4.78 -18.13
C ARG A 148 -17.15 -4.78 -17.30
N LEU A 149 -17.16 -4.11 -16.16
CA LEU A 149 -18.29 -4.23 -15.20
C LEU A 149 -19.24 -3.05 -15.20
N TRP A 150 -18.80 -1.85 -15.57
CA TRP A 150 -19.61 -0.65 -15.36
C TRP A 150 -20.97 -0.74 -16.06
N ALA A 151 -20.98 -0.91 -17.37
CA ALA A 151 -22.21 -1.01 -18.15
C ALA A 151 -23.05 -2.23 -17.74
N HIS A 152 -22.41 -3.39 -17.54
CA HIS A 152 -23.08 -4.59 -17.07
C HIS A 152 -23.87 -4.36 -15.77
N VAL A 153 -23.23 -3.72 -14.77
CA VAL A 153 -23.85 -3.49 -13.46
C VAL A 153 -25.02 -2.48 -13.60
N VAL A 154 -24.81 -1.36 -14.31
CA VAL A 154 -25.87 -0.38 -14.55
C VAL A 154 -27.07 -1.02 -15.24
N ASP A 155 -26.83 -1.82 -16.29
CA ASP A 155 -27.89 -2.47 -17.08
C ASP A 155 -28.67 -3.50 -16.26
N ARG A 156 -27.96 -4.30 -15.45
CA ARG A 156 -28.61 -5.29 -14.57
C ARG A 156 -29.51 -4.63 -13.53
N LEU A 157 -28.99 -3.61 -12.85
CA LEU A 157 -29.75 -2.88 -11.83
C LEU A 157 -30.95 -2.13 -12.43
N ALA A 158 -30.78 -1.50 -13.62
CA ALA A 158 -31.85 -0.84 -14.35
C ALA A 158 -32.96 -1.83 -14.76
N ALA A 159 -32.61 -3.07 -15.04
CA ALA A 159 -33.56 -4.13 -15.40
C ALA A 159 -34.14 -4.88 -14.17
N GLY A 160 -34.00 -4.35 -12.96
CA GLY A 160 -34.53 -4.95 -11.74
C GLY A 160 -33.78 -6.20 -11.28
N ARG A 161 -32.54 -6.40 -11.71
CA ARG A 161 -31.76 -7.61 -11.43
C ARG A 161 -30.41 -7.27 -10.79
N GLN A 162 -29.94 -8.14 -9.91
CA GLN A 162 -28.60 -8.00 -9.35
C GLN A 162 -27.52 -8.36 -10.38
N PRO A 163 -26.34 -7.73 -10.31
CA PRO A 163 -25.18 -8.13 -11.10
C PRO A 163 -24.80 -9.58 -10.83
N ASP A 164 -24.18 -10.23 -11.83
CA ASP A 164 -23.70 -11.60 -11.68
C ASP A 164 -22.52 -11.64 -10.68
N PRO A 165 -22.62 -12.45 -9.60
CA PRO A 165 -21.56 -12.58 -8.61
C PRO A 165 -20.21 -13.06 -9.18
N VAL A 166 -20.23 -13.87 -10.25
CA VAL A 166 -19.01 -14.37 -10.90
C VAL A 166 -18.31 -13.25 -11.66
N GLU A 167 -19.06 -12.42 -12.38
CA GLU A 167 -18.52 -11.25 -13.09
C GLU A 167 -17.96 -10.20 -12.09
N ILE A 168 -18.65 -9.99 -10.96
CA ILE A 168 -18.16 -9.12 -9.87
C ILE A 168 -16.84 -9.67 -9.31
N ALA A 169 -16.78 -10.96 -8.99
CA ALA A 169 -15.58 -11.58 -8.42
C ALA A 169 -14.39 -11.55 -9.40
N ALA A 170 -14.65 -11.66 -10.70
CA ALA A 170 -13.60 -11.65 -11.72
C ALA A 170 -12.87 -10.29 -11.88
N VAL A 171 -13.45 -9.19 -11.41
CA VAL A 171 -12.89 -7.83 -11.52
C VAL A 171 -12.72 -7.16 -10.15
N GLY A 172 -13.71 -7.24 -9.27
CA GLY A 172 -13.68 -6.72 -7.90
C GLY A 172 -13.82 -5.20 -7.77
N TYR A 173 -14.05 -4.45 -8.84
CA TYR A 173 -14.26 -2.99 -8.79
C TYR A 173 -15.04 -2.45 -10.00
N LEU A 174 -15.78 -1.38 -9.77
CA LEU A 174 -16.49 -0.65 -10.82
C LEU A 174 -15.70 0.57 -11.33
N MET A 175 -14.84 1.13 -10.49
CA MET A 175 -14.00 2.26 -10.82
C MET A 175 -12.56 1.98 -10.39
N ARG A 176 -11.60 2.43 -11.20
CA ARG A 176 -10.18 2.28 -10.95
C ARG A 176 -9.54 3.64 -10.78
N THR A 177 -8.87 3.88 -9.65
CA THR A 177 -8.04 5.08 -9.51
C THR A 177 -6.85 4.97 -10.46
N THR A 178 -6.67 5.95 -11.33
CA THR A 178 -5.49 6.03 -12.20
C THR A 178 -4.32 6.65 -11.47
N ALA A 179 -4.60 7.62 -10.60
CA ALA A 179 -3.61 8.28 -9.76
C ALA A 179 -4.27 8.85 -8.52
N VAL A 180 -3.54 8.84 -7.40
CA VAL A 180 -3.85 9.58 -6.18
C VAL A 180 -2.59 10.34 -5.81
N TYR A 181 -2.70 11.64 -5.65
CA TYR A 181 -1.60 12.54 -5.35
C TYR A 181 -1.82 13.15 -3.96
N GLY A 182 -0.78 13.26 -3.16
CA GLY A 182 -0.82 14.09 -1.96
C GLY A 182 -0.55 15.55 -2.29
N ALA A 183 -1.27 16.47 -1.69
CA ALA A 183 -1.08 17.94 -1.69
C ALA A 183 -0.25 18.53 -2.85
N GLY A 184 -0.58 18.19 -4.09
CA GLY A 184 0.05 18.70 -5.31
C GLY A 184 1.35 18.02 -5.73
N LYS A 185 1.78 16.99 -5.03
CA LYS A 185 2.94 16.18 -5.42
C LYS A 185 2.55 14.74 -5.68
N PHE A 186 3.17 14.14 -6.69
CA PHE A 186 2.94 12.76 -7.04
C PHE A 186 3.41 11.82 -5.90
N GLY A 187 2.49 11.05 -5.32
CA GLY A 187 2.79 9.87 -4.53
C GLY A 187 3.04 10.04 -3.02
N ALA A 188 3.05 11.25 -2.47
CA ALA A 188 3.07 11.46 -1.02
C ALA A 188 2.35 12.74 -0.65
N ALA A 189 1.52 12.70 0.39
CA ALA A 189 0.98 13.91 0.98
C ALA A 189 2.13 14.88 1.32
N ASP A 190 1.89 16.18 1.15
CA ASP A 190 2.77 17.16 1.75
C ASP A 190 2.60 17.04 3.27
N ARG A 191 3.51 16.31 3.89
CA ARG A 191 3.43 15.97 5.29
C ARG A 191 3.52 17.19 6.20
N ALA A 192 4.12 18.27 5.71
CA ALA A 192 4.15 19.53 6.45
C ALA A 192 2.73 20.10 6.64
N VAL A 193 1.85 19.92 5.65
CA VAL A 193 0.46 20.41 5.73
C VAL A 193 -0.40 19.60 6.71
N ILE A 194 -0.07 18.32 6.92
CA ILE A 194 -0.85 17.41 7.76
C ILE A 194 -0.11 16.99 9.04
N ALA A 195 1.05 17.59 9.33
CA ALA A 195 1.92 17.17 10.44
C ALA A 195 1.26 17.28 11.83
N ASP A 196 0.35 18.23 12.01
CA ASP A 196 -0.41 18.45 13.24
C ASP A 196 -1.70 17.61 13.36
N ARG A 197 -1.95 16.73 12.39
CA ARG A 197 -3.19 15.93 12.29
C ARG A 197 -2.92 14.50 12.71
N ALA A 198 -3.20 14.20 13.96
CA ALA A 198 -2.98 12.86 14.51
C ALA A 198 -3.74 11.78 13.71
N GLU A 199 -4.93 12.09 13.20
CA GLU A 199 -5.78 11.21 12.40
C GLU A 199 -5.20 10.88 11.02
N LEU A 200 -4.31 11.72 10.50
CA LEU A 200 -3.62 11.53 9.22
C LEU A 200 -2.13 11.22 9.38
N ALA A 201 -1.66 11.02 10.62
CA ALA A 201 -0.24 10.87 10.93
C ALA A 201 0.38 9.58 10.36
N ALA A 202 -0.39 8.48 10.28
CA ALA A 202 0.09 7.27 9.64
C ALA A 202 0.22 7.47 8.10
N PRO A 203 1.08 6.72 7.41
CA PRO A 203 1.33 6.91 5.99
C PRO A 203 0.06 6.80 5.14
N PHE A 204 -0.06 7.66 4.14
CA PHE A 204 -1.11 7.63 3.11
C PHE A 204 -2.55 7.70 3.62
N GLN A 205 -2.79 8.25 4.83
CA GLN A 205 -4.14 8.27 5.41
C GLN A 205 -5.08 9.20 4.64
N ALA A 206 -4.62 10.35 4.17
CA ALA A 206 -5.42 11.24 3.33
C ALA A 206 -5.79 10.59 2.00
N GLU A 207 -4.81 9.92 1.37
CA GLU A 207 -5.02 9.19 0.12
C GLU A 207 -5.98 8.01 0.32
N MET A 208 -5.83 7.27 1.42
CA MET A 208 -6.73 6.16 1.73
C MET A 208 -8.15 6.64 2.04
N LEU A 209 -8.31 7.77 2.73
CA LEU A 209 -9.63 8.38 2.96
C LEU A 209 -10.27 8.79 1.62
N SER A 210 -9.50 9.41 0.72
CA SER A 210 -9.99 9.74 -0.63
C SER A 210 -10.49 8.52 -1.37
N VAL A 211 -9.72 7.42 -1.39
CA VAL A 211 -10.10 6.18 -2.08
C VAL A 211 -11.33 5.53 -1.45
N TRP A 212 -11.45 5.58 -0.13
CA TRP A 212 -12.59 5.00 0.56
C TRP A 212 -13.90 5.78 0.29
N LEU A 213 -13.84 7.12 0.30
CA LEU A 213 -14.96 7.96 -0.10
C LEU A 213 -15.28 7.84 -1.60
N THR A 214 -14.27 7.68 -2.46
CA THR A 214 -14.46 7.37 -3.89
C THR A 214 -15.23 6.06 -4.08
N ARG A 215 -15.02 5.07 -3.21
CA ARG A 215 -15.77 3.80 -3.25
C ARG A 215 -17.26 4.04 -3.03
N GLN A 216 -17.64 4.92 -2.11
CA GLN A 216 -19.03 5.32 -1.89
C GLN A 216 -19.60 6.00 -3.13
N PHE A 217 -18.91 7.03 -3.64
CA PHE A 217 -19.32 7.71 -4.86
C PHE A 217 -19.55 6.75 -6.03
N THR A 218 -18.69 5.74 -6.18
CA THR A 218 -18.80 4.77 -7.28
C THR A 218 -20.10 3.98 -7.24
N VAL A 219 -20.54 3.56 -6.06
CA VAL A 219 -21.82 2.85 -5.92
C VAL A 219 -22.99 3.80 -6.12
N ASP A 220 -22.93 4.99 -5.53
CA ASP A 220 -24.02 5.98 -5.62
C ASP A 220 -24.29 6.39 -7.08
N ILE A 221 -23.22 6.63 -7.87
CA ILE A 221 -23.40 7.04 -9.28
C ILE A 221 -23.90 5.89 -10.17
N VAL A 222 -23.49 4.66 -9.89
CA VAL A 222 -23.99 3.48 -10.63
C VAL A 222 -25.47 3.24 -10.33
N GLU A 223 -25.89 3.35 -9.06
CA GLU A 223 -27.29 3.24 -8.68
C GLU A 223 -28.14 4.41 -9.24
N HIS A 224 -27.59 5.62 -9.26
CA HIS A 224 -28.22 6.79 -9.90
C HIS A 224 -28.46 6.57 -11.39
N LEU A 225 -27.44 6.13 -12.14
CA LEU A 225 -27.55 5.81 -13.56
C LEU A 225 -28.55 4.68 -13.82
N ALA A 226 -28.57 3.65 -12.98
CA ALA A 226 -29.52 2.55 -13.08
C ALA A 226 -30.95 3.04 -12.87
N ALA A 227 -31.18 3.91 -11.88
CA ALA A 227 -32.48 4.52 -11.63
C ALA A 227 -32.93 5.43 -12.78
N ALA A 228 -32.04 6.26 -13.32
CA ALA A 228 -32.30 7.11 -14.46
C ALA A 228 -32.70 6.32 -15.72
N LYS A 229 -32.03 5.15 -15.93
CA LYS A 229 -32.28 4.27 -17.09
C LYS A 229 -33.51 3.40 -16.92
N GLY A 230 -33.72 2.80 -15.75
CA GLY A 230 -34.75 1.78 -15.49
C GLY A 230 -36.03 2.32 -14.85
N GLY A 231 -36.04 3.56 -14.37
CA GLY A 231 -37.17 4.15 -13.67
C GLY A 231 -37.63 3.28 -12.49
N ALA A 232 -38.94 2.99 -12.46
CA ALA A 232 -39.55 2.18 -11.39
C ALA A 232 -39.08 0.71 -11.36
N ALA A 233 -38.49 0.21 -12.43
CA ALA A 233 -37.96 -1.15 -12.48
C ALA A 233 -36.59 -1.29 -11.84
N ALA A 234 -35.85 -0.19 -11.69
CA ALA A 234 -34.51 -0.21 -11.17
C ALA A 234 -34.44 -0.65 -9.69
N VAL A 235 -33.40 -1.40 -9.35
CA VAL A 235 -33.13 -1.84 -7.99
C VAL A 235 -31.77 -1.36 -7.51
N ARG A 236 -31.61 -1.24 -6.19
CA ARG A 236 -30.31 -0.98 -5.58
C ARG A 236 -29.47 -2.26 -5.53
N MET A 237 -28.18 -2.08 -5.48
CA MET A 237 -27.22 -3.19 -5.35
C MET A 237 -27.36 -3.85 -3.97
N ALA A 238 -27.48 -5.17 -3.96
CA ALA A 238 -27.58 -5.93 -2.72
C ALA A 238 -26.30 -5.78 -1.88
N PRO A 239 -26.40 -5.71 -0.53
CA PRO A 239 -25.25 -5.54 0.35
C PRO A 239 -24.14 -6.58 0.13
N ALA A 240 -24.50 -7.85 -0.10
CA ALA A 240 -23.55 -8.93 -0.37
C ALA A 240 -22.75 -8.74 -1.67
N ILE A 241 -23.32 -8.06 -2.67
CA ILE A 241 -22.64 -7.69 -3.91
C ILE A 241 -21.77 -6.46 -3.69
N LYS A 242 -22.30 -5.43 -3.01
CA LYS A 242 -21.55 -4.22 -2.62
C LYS A 242 -20.27 -4.58 -1.86
N ALA A 243 -20.34 -5.50 -0.91
CA ALA A 243 -19.20 -5.92 -0.09
C ALA A 243 -18.03 -6.47 -0.95
N ARG A 244 -18.32 -7.10 -2.09
CA ARG A 244 -17.30 -7.64 -3.00
C ARG A 244 -16.64 -6.59 -3.91
N LEU A 245 -17.12 -5.37 -3.88
CA LEU A 245 -16.59 -4.28 -4.68
C LEU A 245 -15.68 -3.38 -3.84
N GLY A 246 -14.49 -3.16 -4.34
CA GLY A 246 -13.55 -2.17 -3.85
C GLY A 246 -13.32 -1.07 -4.88
N VAL A 247 -12.21 -0.36 -4.74
CA VAL A 247 -11.67 0.54 -5.75
C VAL A 247 -10.44 -0.09 -6.37
N GLY A 248 -10.45 -0.26 -7.69
CA GLY A 248 -9.33 -0.87 -8.40
C GLY A 248 -8.12 0.05 -8.43
N ASN A 249 -6.95 -0.55 -8.38
CA ASN A 249 -5.70 0.12 -8.65
C ASN A 249 -4.82 -0.80 -9.48
N SER A 250 -4.41 -0.35 -10.66
CA SER A 250 -3.40 -1.05 -11.44
C SER A 250 -2.05 -0.48 -11.07
N THR A 251 -1.15 -1.37 -10.72
CA THR A 251 0.19 -1.01 -10.32
C THR A 251 1.16 -1.67 -11.26
N GLY A 252 1.87 -0.86 -12.01
CA GLY A 252 3.03 -1.26 -12.78
C GLY A 252 4.31 -1.02 -12.02
N LEU A 253 5.41 -1.32 -12.65
CA LEU A 253 6.75 -1.20 -12.07
C LEU A 253 7.08 0.19 -11.53
N GLY A 254 6.39 1.25 -11.99
CA GLY A 254 6.55 2.63 -11.51
C GLY A 254 6.36 2.84 -10.01
N MET A 255 5.67 1.92 -9.33
CA MET A 255 5.51 2.00 -7.87
C MET A 255 6.65 1.36 -7.08
N ALA A 256 7.47 0.54 -7.70
CA ALA A 256 8.60 -0.10 -7.03
C ALA A 256 9.68 0.91 -6.63
N PRO A 257 10.09 1.86 -7.48
CA PRO A 257 11.03 2.93 -7.10
C PRO A 257 10.55 3.75 -5.91
N PHE A 258 9.25 3.96 -5.77
CA PHE A 258 8.70 4.73 -4.65
C PHE A 258 9.10 4.12 -3.30
N LEU A 259 8.84 2.83 -3.08
CA LEU A 259 9.20 2.16 -1.82
C LEU A 259 10.70 2.20 -1.56
N VAL A 260 11.50 1.99 -2.59
CA VAL A 260 12.96 1.99 -2.49
C VAL A 260 13.52 3.39 -2.22
N ARG A 261 12.86 4.43 -2.70
CA ARG A 261 13.29 5.84 -2.52
C ARG A 261 12.89 6.45 -1.18
N HIS A 262 12.07 5.75 -0.39
CA HIS A 262 11.64 6.18 0.94
C HIS A 262 12.10 5.22 2.04
N PRO A 263 13.42 5.07 2.27
CA PRO A 263 13.96 4.06 3.17
C PRO A 263 13.55 4.26 4.63
N VAL A 264 13.36 5.48 5.10
CA VAL A 264 12.91 5.72 6.49
C VAL A 264 11.45 5.27 6.66
N LEU A 265 10.58 5.59 5.70
CA LEU A 265 9.19 5.12 5.71
C LEU A 265 9.11 3.60 5.66
N LEU A 266 9.89 2.99 4.76
CA LEU A 266 9.99 1.53 4.64
C LEU A 266 10.47 0.91 5.95
N ASN A 267 11.54 1.45 6.54
CA ASN A 267 12.05 1.01 7.84
C ASN A 267 10.98 1.06 8.92
N ASN A 268 10.30 2.18 9.07
CA ASN A 268 9.36 2.37 10.16
C ASN A 268 8.18 1.40 10.04
N TRP A 269 7.69 1.17 8.83
CA TRP A 269 6.63 0.18 8.60
C TRP A 269 7.12 -1.25 8.88
N MET A 270 8.29 -1.64 8.38
CA MET A 270 8.84 -2.98 8.60
C MET A 270 9.20 -3.19 10.07
N ALA A 271 9.81 -2.22 10.73
CA ALA A 271 10.10 -2.27 12.16
C ALA A 271 8.83 -2.41 13.01
N ALA A 272 7.76 -1.68 12.67
CA ALA A 272 6.46 -1.83 13.32
C ALA A 272 5.90 -3.25 13.16
N ARG A 273 5.98 -3.82 11.96
CA ARG A 273 5.57 -5.20 11.69
C ARG A 273 6.37 -6.20 12.53
N GLU A 274 7.70 -6.11 12.51
CA GLU A 274 8.55 -7.01 13.28
C GLU A 274 8.33 -6.88 14.79
N THR A 275 8.14 -5.66 15.27
CA THR A 275 7.80 -5.39 16.67
C THR A 275 6.44 -6.00 17.02
N ALA A 276 5.44 -5.92 16.13
CA ALA A 276 4.14 -6.55 16.34
C ALA A 276 4.26 -8.07 16.48
N LEU A 277 4.99 -8.70 15.57
CA LEU A 277 5.24 -10.15 15.66
C LEU A 277 5.98 -10.51 16.97
N ALA A 278 7.02 -9.77 17.34
CA ALA A 278 7.78 -10.01 18.56
C ALA A 278 6.91 -9.89 19.82
N ARG A 279 6.02 -8.88 19.87
CA ARG A 279 5.06 -8.72 20.97
C ARG A 279 4.11 -9.90 21.07
N VAL A 280 3.53 -10.35 19.95
CA VAL A 280 2.62 -11.50 19.95
C VAL A 280 3.35 -12.77 20.36
N ARG A 281 4.54 -13.03 19.83
CA ARG A 281 5.38 -14.18 20.22
C ARG A 281 5.76 -14.16 21.70
N GLY A 282 5.86 -12.98 22.30
CA GLY A 282 6.14 -12.79 23.72
C GLY A 282 4.96 -13.07 24.66
N LEU A 283 3.74 -13.22 24.14
CA LEU A 283 2.57 -13.46 24.98
C LEU A 283 2.66 -14.82 25.70
N PRO A 284 2.42 -14.84 27.03
CA PRO A 284 2.61 -16.06 27.81
C PRO A 284 1.52 -17.11 27.60
N THR A 285 0.34 -16.70 27.12
CA THR A 285 -0.83 -17.56 26.98
C THR A 285 -1.56 -17.29 25.67
N ALA A 286 -2.39 -18.26 25.26
CA ALA A 286 -3.39 -18.08 24.21
C ALA A 286 -4.79 -18.26 24.79
N THR A 287 -5.61 -17.22 24.72
CA THR A 287 -6.99 -17.31 25.19
C THR A 287 -7.86 -18.06 24.17
N PRO A 288 -8.95 -18.73 24.60
CA PRO A 288 -9.90 -19.35 23.67
C PRO A 288 -10.41 -18.37 22.60
N ASP A 289 -10.70 -17.13 22.98
CA ASP A 289 -11.18 -16.10 22.05
C ASP A 289 -10.13 -15.74 20.98
N ALA A 290 -8.86 -15.66 21.38
CA ALA A 290 -7.76 -15.40 20.44
C ALA A 290 -7.58 -16.57 19.46
N ILE A 291 -7.70 -17.81 19.94
CA ILE A 291 -7.64 -19.00 19.08
C ILE A 291 -8.83 -19.02 18.11
N ALA A 292 -10.04 -18.73 18.59
CA ALA A 292 -11.23 -18.64 17.76
C ALA A 292 -11.11 -17.51 16.70
N ALA A 293 -10.56 -16.35 17.07
CA ALA A 293 -10.32 -15.25 16.14
C ALA A 293 -9.27 -15.63 15.08
N LEU A 294 -8.19 -16.32 15.46
CA LEU A 294 -7.20 -16.83 14.50
C LEU A 294 -7.84 -17.84 13.53
N THR A 295 -8.70 -18.73 14.03
CA THR A 295 -9.39 -19.72 13.19
C THR A 295 -10.33 -19.07 12.18
N ARG A 296 -11.05 -18.01 12.57
CA ARG A 296 -11.87 -17.22 11.64
C ARG A 296 -11.01 -16.53 10.58
N ALA A 297 -9.93 -15.88 11.00
CA ALA A 297 -8.99 -15.22 10.07
C ALA A 297 -8.37 -16.22 9.07
N LEU A 298 -8.07 -17.44 9.50
CA LEU A 298 -7.60 -18.50 8.61
C LEU A 298 -8.67 -18.92 7.59
N ALA A 299 -9.94 -19.03 7.99
CA ALA A 299 -11.03 -19.32 7.05
C ALA A 299 -11.17 -18.23 5.99
N GLU A 300 -11.16 -16.95 6.39
CA GLU A 300 -11.17 -15.81 5.47
C GLU A 300 -9.96 -15.81 4.52
N ALA A 301 -8.76 -16.13 5.03
CA ALA A 301 -7.56 -16.23 4.21
C ALA A 301 -7.66 -17.34 3.15
N ARG A 302 -8.27 -18.48 3.50
CA ARG A 302 -8.53 -19.58 2.54
C ARG A 302 -9.48 -19.14 1.43
N ASP A 303 -10.59 -18.48 1.78
CA ASP A 303 -11.57 -17.97 0.82
C ASP A 303 -10.94 -16.94 -0.13
N ASN A 304 -10.14 -16.04 0.41
CA ASN A 304 -9.40 -15.05 -0.39
C ASN A 304 -8.39 -15.73 -1.32
N ALA A 305 -7.55 -16.63 -0.81
CA ALA A 305 -6.56 -17.36 -1.62
C ALA A 305 -7.21 -18.23 -2.70
N ALA A 306 -8.40 -18.78 -2.46
CA ALA A 306 -9.16 -19.52 -3.46
C ALA A 306 -9.62 -18.65 -4.62
N SER A 307 -9.87 -17.36 -4.37
CA SER A 307 -10.29 -16.40 -5.41
C SER A 307 -9.13 -15.84 -6.26
N TRP A 308 -7.89 -15.93 -5.77
CA TRP A 308 -6.74 -15.35 -6.45
C TRP A 308 -6.38 -16.12 -7.72
N ARG A 309 -5.99 -15.37 -8.76
CA ARG A 309 -5.62 -15.90 -10.08
C ARG A 309 -4.31 -15.28 -10.55
N SER A 310 -3.57 -16.01 -11.34
CA SER A 310 -2.39 -15.53 -12.05
C SER A 310 -2.24 -16.26 -13.37
N ASP A 311 -1.69 -15.57 -14.36
CA ASP A 311 -1.30 -16.16 -15.64
C ASP A 311 0.22 -16.45 -15.68
N HIS A 312 0.98 -16.05 -14.64
CA HIS A 312 2.42 -16.23 -14.60
C HIS A 312 2.81 -17.52 -13.84
N PRO A 313 3.63 -18.44 -14.43
CA PRO A 313 3.92 -19.75 -13.84
C PRO A 313 4.48 -19.68 -12.41
N ILE A 314 5.42 -18.77 -12.13
CA ILE A 314 6.01 -18.61 -10.79
C ILE A 314 4.94 -18.17 -9.79
N GLN A 315 4.04 -17.26 -10.15
CA GLN A 315 2.97 -16.83 -9.26
C GLN A 315 1.92 -17.92 -9.06
N ILE A 316 1.65 -18.74 -10.09
CA ILE A 316 0.77 -19.92 -9.96
C ILE A 316 1.36 -20.90 -8.96
N ALA A 317 2.67 -21.18 -9.02
CA ALA A 317 3.34 -22.06 -8.07
C ALA A 317 3.28 -21.50 -6.63
N LYS A 318 3.60 -20.21 -6.44
CA LYS A 318 3.49 -19.54 -5.13
C LYS A 318 2.08 -19.59 -4.55
N LEU A 319 1.04 -19.44 -5.38
CA LEU A 319 -0.36 -19.55 -4.94
C LEU A 319 -0.74 -20.99 -4.57
N ALA A 320 -0.19 -21.98 -5.26
CA ALA A 320 -0.38 -23.40 -4.91
C ALA A 320 0.27 -23.72 -3.56
N ASP A 321 1.50 -23.26 -3.36
CA ASP A 321 2.22 -23.40 -2.09
C ASP A 321 1.46 -22.74 -0.95
N LEU A 322 0.97 -21.50 -1.14
CA LEU A 322 0.17 -20.81 -0.13
C LEU A 322 -1.08 -21.60 0.28
N ARG A 323 -1.79 -22.20 -0.69
CA ARG A 323 -2.99 -22.98 -0.41
C ARG A 323 -2.66 -24.24 0.41
N MET A 324 -1.56 -24.94 0.08
CA MET A 324 -1.08 -26.07 0.87
C MET A 324 -0.68 -25.63 2.29
N ASP A 325 0.01 -24.51 2.41
CA ASP A 325 0.42 -23.98 3.71
C ASP A 325 -0.77 -23.56 4.59
N LEU A 326 -1.82 -22.97 4.00
CA LEU A 326 -3.06 -22.67 4.72
C LEU A 326 -3.72 -23.93 5.28
N ASP A 327 -3.64 -25.06 4.55
CA ASP A 327 -4.13 -26.36 5.05
C ASP A 327 -3.23 -26.91 6.15
N HIS A 328 -1.91 -26.76 6.04
CA HIS A 328 -0.96 -27.14 7.09
C HIS A 328 -1.19 -26.33 8.37
N ILE A 329 -1.39 -25.01 8.25
CA ILE A 329 -1.74 -24.14 9.39
C ILE A 329 -3.03 -24.63 10.05
N GLY A 330 -4.06 -24.95 9.26
CA GLY A 330 -5.33 -25.45 9.78
C GLY A 330 -5.18 -26.77 10.56
N LYS A 331 -4.41 -27.72 10.02
CA LYS A 331 -4.10 -28.97 10.72
C LYS A 331 -3.34 -28.71 12.02
N ARG A 332 -2.38 -27.77 12.01
CA ARG A 332 -1.62 -27.37 13.20
C ARG A 332 -2.50 -26.73 14.26
N LEU A 333 -3.49 -25.93 13.88
CA LEU A 333 -4.42 -25.31 14.83
C LEU A 333 -5.32 -26.31 15.52
N ASN A 334 -5.64 -27.46 14.91
CA ASN A 334 -6.40 -28.53 15.57
C ASN A 334 -5.61 -29.15 16.74
N SER A 335 -4.28 -29.05 16.72
CA SER A 335 -3.38 -29.48 17.80
C SER A 335 -2.59 -28.29 18.36
N PHE A 336 -3.24 -27.14 18.49
CA PHE A 336 -2.59 -25.92 18.94
C PHE A 336 -2.08 -26.07 20.38
N PRO A 337 -0.82 -25.78 20.66
CA PRO A 337 -0.25 -25.94 22.00
C PRO A 337 -0.59 -24.75 22.90
N GLY A 338 -1.89 -24.54 23.13
CA GLY A 338 -2.39 -23.38 23.89
C GLY A 338 -1.94 -23.35 25.36
N ASP A 339 -1.55 -24.48 25.89
CA ASP A 339 -1.00 -24.69 27.24
C ASP A 339 0.54 -24.58 27.30
N ALA A 340 1.21 -24.47 26.16
CA ALA A 340 2.65 -24.30 26.13
C ALA A 340 3.06 -22.92 26.69
N ALA A 341 4.22 -22.86 27.31
CA ALA A 341 4.85 -21.58 27.64
C ALA A 341 5.13 -20.81 26.33
N ARG A 342 4.48 -19.65 26.11
CA ARG A 342 4.53 -18.87 24.87
C ARG A 342 3.99 -19.62 23.64
N PRO A 343 2.70 -19.93 23.62
CA PRO A 343 2.11 -20.74 22.56
C PRO A 343 2.23 -20.11 21.17
N TRP A 344 2.19 -18.77 21.07
CA TRP A 344 2.37 -18.04 19.81
C TRP A 344 3.79 -18.14 19.25
N ASP A 345 4.81 -18.16 20.12
CA ASP A 345 6.18 -18.41 19.70
C ASP A 345 6.39 -19.86 19.22
N ALA A 346 5.75 -20.81 19.91
CA ALA A 346 5.76 -22.21 19.50
C ALA A 346 5.11 -22.42 18.12
N LEU A 347 3.97 -21.75 17.87
CA LEU A 347 3.30 -21.77 16.57
C LEU A 347 4.18 -21.12 15.49
N TRP A 348 4.77 -19.98 15.80
CA TRP A 348 5.65 -19.27 14.85
C TRP A 348 6.86 -20.13 14.46
N ARG A 349 7.60 -20.68 15.42
CA ARG A 349 8.75 -21.54 15.15
C ARG A 349 8.41 -22.79 14.36
N TRP A 350 7.23 -23.36 14.64
CA TRP A 350 6.73 -24.45 13.81
C TRP A 350 6.55 -23.97 12.37
N GLY A 351 5.97 -22.79 12.15
CA GLY A 351 5.80 -22.20 10.81
C GLY A 351 7.12 -21.98 10.07
N GLU A 352 8.16 -21.49 10.77
CA GLU A 352 9.49 -21.31 10.19
C GLU A 352 10.10 -22.60 9.64
N GLY A 353 9.82 -23.75 10.27
CA GLY A 353 10.35 -25.06 9.87
C GLY A 353 9.47 -25.86 8.92
N ASN A 354 8.20 -25.48 8.73
CA ASN A 354 7.23 -26.35 8.03
C ASN A 354 6.46 -25.63 6.90
N LEU A 355 6.60 -24.32 6.75
CA LEU A 355 5.89 -23.53 5.75
C LEU A 355 6.88 -22.91 4.75
N THR A 356 6.41 -22.69 3.53
CA THR A 356 7.11 -21.87 2.54
C THR A 356 7.17 -20.41 2.98
N LEU A 357 7.89 -19.54 2.26
CA LEU A 357 7.90 -18.10 2.55
C LEU A 357 6.49 -17.50 2.47
N GLU A 358 5.67 -17.96 1.51
CA GLU A 358 4.28 -17.53 1.35
C GLU A 358 3.47 -17.85 2.61
N GLY A 359 3.56 -19.09 3.09
CA GLY A 359 2.86 -19.53 4.30
C GLY A 359 3.39 -18.88 5.57
N GLN A 360 4.69 -18.64 5.68
CA GLN A 360 5.29 -17.94 6.83
C GLN A 360 4.78 -16.50 6.93
N GLU A 361 4.75 -15.75 5.83
CA GLU A 361 4.27 -14.37 5.82
C GLU A 361 2.72 -14.30 5.95
N MET A 362 2.00 -15.34 5.52
CA MET A 362 0.58 -15.47 5.82
C MET A 362 0.35 -15.76 7.30
N LEU A 363 1.10 -16.71 7.91
CA LEU A 363 1.04 -16.97 9.34
C LEU A 363 1.37 -15.71 10.15
N PHE A 364 2.37 -14.92 9.69
CA PHE A 364 2.67 -13.61 10.26
C PHE A 364 1.42 -12.72 10.31
N ALA A 365 0.71 -12.59 9.20
CA ALA A 365 -0.50 -11.77 9.15
C ALA A 365 -1.58 -12.31 10.09
N LEU A 366 -1.82 -13.61 10.05
CA LEU A 366 -2.88 -14.27 10.82
C LEU A 366 -2.69 -14.16 12.34
N VAL A 367 -1.46 -14.35 12.84
CA VAL A 367 -1.22 -14.29 14.30
C VAL A 367 -1.36 -12.89 14.87
N LEU A 368 -1.34 -11.84 14.05
CA LEU A 368 -1.59 -10.48 14.53
C LEU A 368 -3.09 -10.17 14.70
N GLU A 369 -3.98 -10.86 13.97
CA GLU A 369 -5.41 -10.53 13.93
C GLU A 369 -6.07 -10.56 15.33
N PRO A 370 -5.85 -11.56 16.18
CA PRO A 370 -6.46 -11.59 17.51
C PRO A 370 -5.93 -10.51 18.48
N HIS A 371 -4.80 -9.87 18.17
CA HIS A 371 -3.99 -9.16 19.16
C HIS A 371 -3.98 -7.63 18.96
N GLY A 372 -5.11 -7.04 18.54
CA GLY A 372 -5.24 -5.60 18.32
C GLY A 372 -4.77 -4.75 19.49
N ALA A 373 -5.16 -5.09 20.72
CA ALA A 373 -4.75 -4.39 21.93
C ALA A 373 -3.22 -4.33 22.15
N VAL A 374 -2.49 -5.29 21.56
CA VAL A 374 -1.03 -5.39 21.69
C VAL A 374 -0.28 -4.68 20.57
N VAL A 375 -0.87 -4.60 19.38
CA VAL A 375 -0.14 -4.19 18.17
C VAL A 375 -0.64 -2.91 17.50
N ASP A 376 -1.91 -2.52 17.69
CA ASP A 376 -2.51 -1.42 16.91
C ASP A 376 -1.87 -0.05 17.20
N ASN A 377 -1.32 0.15 18.41
CA ASN A 377 -0.60 1.38 18.77
C ASN A 377 0.71 1.58 17.99
N LEU A 378 1.25 0.53 17.38
CA LEU A 378 2.45 0.63 16.55
C LEU A 378 2.21 1.43 15.27
N ALA A 379 0.95 1.61 14.85
CA ALA A 379 0.61 2.46 13.72
C ALA A 379 1.16 3.89 13.86
N ALA A 380 1.23 4.41 15.07
CA ALA A 380 1.79 5.74 15.34
C ALA A 380 3.30 5.86 15.05
N THR A 381 4.02 4.73 15.01
CA THR A 381 5.47 4.69 14.73
C THR A 381 5.80 4.62 13.24
N MET A 382 4.80 4.44 12.36
CA MET A 382 5.02 4.23 10.94
C MET A 382 5.23 5.51 10.14
N SER A 383 4.89 6.68 10.69
CA SER A 383 5.02 7.94 9.98
C SER A 383 6.49 8.40 9.95
N ALA A 384 6.92 8.93 8.80
CA ALA A 384 8.22 9.57 8.64
C ALA A 384 8.19 10.60 7.52
N ASP A 385 8.78 11.75 7.77
CA ASP A 385 9.18 12.71 6.76
C ASP A 385 10.71 12.62 6.55
N GLU A 386 11.11 11.97 5.47
CA GLU A 386 12.53 11.82 5.15
C GLU A 386 13.20 13.13 4.75
N SER A 387 12.46 14.06 4.17
CA SER A 387 13.00 15.34 3.72
C SER A 387 13.41 16.21 4.88
N ALA A 388 12.61 16.20 5.96
CA ALA A 388 12.86 17.00 7.16
C ALA A 388 13.73 16.28 8.19
N SER A 389 13.72 14.94 8.21
CA SER A 389 14.26 14.16 9.32
C SER A 389 15.71 13.71 9.17
N PHE A 390 16.28 13.71 7.95
CA PHE A 390 17.63 13.20 7.75
C PHE A 390 18.55 14.17 7.01
N ARG A 391 19.58 14.61 7.72
CA ARG A 391 20.72 15.36 7.17
C ARG A 391 21.94 14.45 7.10
N ILE A 392 22.73 14.60 6.02
CA ILE A 392 24.02 13.92 5.89
C ILE A 392 24.93 14.39 7.03
N ASP A 393 25.50 13.42 7.73
CA ASP A 393 26.59 13.69 8.66
C ASP A 393 27.87 13.92 7.88
N GLY A 394 28.15 15.18 7.59
CA GLY A 394 29.35 15.57 6.86
C GLY A 394 30.63 15.47 7.69
N ALA A 395 30.54 15.40 9.02
CA ALA A 395 31.69 15.26 9.91
C ALA A 395 32.17 13.80 10.04
N MET A 396 31.33 12.85 9.60
CA MET A 396 31.70 11.43 9.59
C MET A 396 33.02 11.22 8.84
N PRO A 397 33.98 10.43 9.37
CA PRO A 397 35.17 10.04 8.62
C PRO A 397 34.82 9.15 7.41
N VAL A 398 35.62 9.23 6.35
CA VAL A 398 35.50 8.35 5.18
C VAL A 398 35.57 6.89 5.58
N ALA A 399 36.44 6.51 6.52
CA ALA A 399 36.49 5.17 7.07
C ALA A 399 35.13 4.69 7.63
N GLY A 400 34.39 5.59 8.29
CA GLY A 400 33.05 5.30 8.81
C GLY A 400 32.05 5.04 7.68
N LEU A 401 32.07 5.84 6.61
CA LEU A 401 31.22 5.62 5.46
C LEU A 401 31.56 4.28 4.75
N ARG A 402 32.86 3.95 4.59
CA ARG A 402 33.28 2.64 4.06
C ARG A 402 32.78 1.48 4.91
N ALA A 403 32.90 1.58 6.23
CA ALA A 403 32.41 0.53 7.12
C ALA A 403 30.90 0.29 6.93
N ILE A 404 30.12 1.37 6.79
CA ILE A 404 28.67 1.28 6.48
C ILE A 404 28.47 0.60 5.12
N MET A 405 29.23 0.97 4.10
CA MET A 405 29.12 0.37 2.76
C MET A 405 29.39 -1.13 2.80
N GLN A 406 30.44 -1.56 3.46
CA GLN A 406 30.77 -2.98 3.61
C GLN A 406 29.69 -3.75 4.38
N GLU A 407 29.20 -3.18 5.48
CA GLU A 407 28.19 -3.83 6.34
C GLU A 407 26.81 -3.91 5.64
N ARG A 408 26.35 -2.82 5.06
CA ARG A 408 24.97 -2.70 4.57
C ARG A 408 24.81 -3.06 3.10
N TYR A 409 25.85 -2.85 2.29
CA TYR A 409 25.82 -3.05 0.83
C TYR A 409 26.83 -4.09 0.32
N GLY A 410 27.45 -4.87 1.19
CA GLY A 410 28.39 -5.91 0.78
C GLY A 410 27.82 -6.89 -0.25
N TRP A 411 26.50 -7.11 -0.25
CA TRP A 411 25.81 -7.87 -1.29
C TRP A 411 25.87 -7.16 -2.66
N ALA A 412 25.74 -5.83 -2.70
CA ALA A 412 25.80 -5.02 -3.91
C ALA A 412 27.25 -4.89 -4.42
N LEU A 413 28.21 -4.70 -3.51
CA LEU A 413 29.63 -4.57 -3.85
C LEU A 413 30.20 -5.82 -4.54
N ARG A 414 29.64 -7.00 -4.26
CA ARG A 414 30.05 -8.26 -4.88
C ARG A 414 29.35 -8.58 -6.20
N THR A 415 28.46 -7.73 -6.68
CA THR A 415 27.70 -7.97 -7.90
C THR A 415 28.57 -7.72 -9.12
N ASP A 416 28.71 -8.71 -9.99
CA ASP A 416 29.39 -8.58 -11.28
C ASP A 416 28.40 -8.09 -12.35
N PHE A 417 28.44 -6.82 -12.66
CA PHE A 417 27.59 -6.20 -13.69
C PHE A 417 28.07 -6.45 -15.13
N ALA A 418 29.22 -7.11 -15.32
CA ALA A 418 29.65 -7.52 -16.65
C ALA A 418 28.87 -8.74 -17.14
N ARG A 419 28.26 -9.50 -16.25
CA ARG A 419 27.46 -10.67 -16.59
C ARG A 419 26.14 -10.30 -17.23
N PRO A 420 25.80 -10.87 -18.41
CA PRO A 420 24.54 -10.58 -19.11
C PRO A 420 23.28 -10.83 -18.25
N GLU A 421 23.29 -11.88 -17.44
CA GLU A 421 22.17 -12.23 -16.56
C GLU A 421 21.90 -11.16 -15.49
N ASN A 422 22.90 -10.40 -15.09
CA ASN A 422 22.72 -9.26 -14.19
C ASN A 422 22.21 -8.02 -14.94
N HIS A 423 22.52 -7.90 -16.22
CA HIS A 423 21.99 -6.84 -17.09
C HIS A 423 20.50 -7.01 -17.37
N ALA A 424 20.02 -8.22 -17.59
CA ALA A 424 18.62 -8.49 -17.87
C ALA A 424 17.66 -8.06 -16.75
N ARG A 425 18.18 -7.72 -15.58
CA ARG A 425 17.42 -7.30 -14.39
C ARG A 425 17.46 -5.82 -14.12
N PHE A 426 18.07 -5.05 -15.01
CA PHE A 426 18.00 -3.61 -14.95
C PHE A 426 16.66 -3.12 -15.50
N TRP A 427 16.15 -2.10 -14.86
CA TRP A 427 14.95 -1.44 -15.29
C TRP A 427 15.34 -0.24 -16.13
N TYR A 428 14.51 0.08 -17.09
CA TYR A 428 14.66 1.25 -17.92
C TYR A 428 13.38 2.08 -17.89
N VAL A 429 13.47 3.34 -18.23
CA VAL A 429 12.32 4.23 -18.38
C VAL A 429 11.95 4.27 -19.86
N SER A 430 10.69 4.01 -20.17
CA SER A 430 10.17 4.22 -21.52
C SER A 430 9.98 5.71 -21.77
N GLU A 431 10.46 6.20 -22.91
CA GLU A 431 10.34 7.62 -23.29
C GLU A 431 8.88 8.07 -23.36
N GLU A 432 8.03 7.23 -23.91
CA GLU A 432 6.61 7.53 -24.14
C GLU A 432 5.79 7.64 -22.85
N LYS A 433 6.08 6.83 -21.84
CA LYS A 433 5.25 6.75 -20.63
C LYS A 433 5.96 7.15 -19.35
N LEU A 434 7.26 7.39 -19.39
CA LEU A 434 8.10 7.63 -18.21
C LEU A 434 7.91 6.57 -17.11
N GLU A 435 7.56 5.35 -17.50
CA GLU A 435 7.34 4.22 -16.61
C GLU A 435 8.58 3.34 -16.56
N PRO A 436 9.10 3.00 -15.37
CA PRO A 436 10.16 2.01 -15.25
C PRO A 436 9.67 0.65 -15.76
N ARG A 437 10.52 0.01 -16.54
CA ARG A 437 10.28 -1.35 -17.08
C ARG A 437 11.47 -2.23 -16.78
N LEU A 438 11.19 -3.51 -16.53
CA LEU A 438 12.23 -4.51 -16.36
C LEU A 438 12.56 -5.20 -17.68
N GLY A 439 13.80 -5.60 -17.80
CA GLY A 439 14.25 -6.51 -18.82
C GLY A 439 15.34 -5.93 -19.69
N GLU A 440 15.59 -6.62 -20.79
CA GLU A 440 16.44 -6.11 -21.84
C GLU A 440 15.98 -4.71 -22.22
N ARG A 441 16.94 -3.85 -22.54
CA ARG A 441 16.62 -2.52 -23.03
C ARG A 441 15.60 -2.69 -24.13
N ALA A 442 14.42 -2.11 -23.94
CA ALA A 442 13.39 -2.19 -24.94
C ALA A 442 13.91 -1.58 -26.23
N THR A 443 13.33 -2.03 -27.28
CA THR A 443 13.48 -1.50 -28.62
C THR A 443 12.92 -0.08 -28.78
N ASP A 444 12.41 0.52 -27.71
CA ASP A 444 11.91 1.89 -27.71
C ASP A 444 13.09 2.85 -27.85
N ASP A 445 13.11 3.62 -28.91
CA ASP A 445 14.10 4.69 -29.12
C ASP A 445 14.06 5.66 -27.94
N GLY A 446 15.21 6.08 -27.47
CA GLY A 446 15.31 7.01 -26.35
C GLY A 446 15.11 6.40 -24.96
N ALA A 447 14.84 5.10 -24.84
CA ALA A 447 14.72 4.46 -23.53
C ALA A 447 16.05 4.44 -22.79
N GLU A 448 16.08 5.12 -21.63
CA GLU A 448 17.25 5.12 -20.75
C GLU A 448 17.17 3.95 -19.77
N ARG A 449 18.33 3.40 -19.46
CA ARG A 449 18.42 2.35 -18.45
C ARG A 449 18.26 2.96 -17.08
N GLU A 450 17.12 2.72 -16.44
CA GLU A 450 16.91 3.04 -15.05
C GLU A 450 16.80 1.74 -14.24
N GLN A 451 17.53 1.72 -13.13
CA GLN A 451 17.43 0.65 -12.16
C GLN A 451 16.55 1.14 -11.02
N PRO A 452 15.42 0.53 -10.71
CA PRO A 452 14.68 0.87 -9.51
C PRO A 452 15.48 0.57 -8.25
N LEU A 453 16.41 -0.33 -8.41
CA LEU A 453 17.42 -0.67 -7.43
C LEU A 453 18.81 -0.32 -7.98
N SER A 454 18.93 0.84 -8.59
CA SER A 454 20.21 1.44 -8.98
C SER A 454 21.20 1.53 -7.81
N THR A 455 20.69 1.35 -6.60
CA THR A 455 21.46 1.28 -5.35
C THR A 455 22.67 0.38 -5.45
N ALA A 456 22.57 -0.80 -6.09
CA ALA A 456 23.70 -1.71 -6.22
C ALA A 456 24.87 -1.09 -7.01
N ARG A 457 24.56 -0.41 -8.15
CA ARG A 457 25.57 0.29 -8.93
C ARG A 457 26.09 1.53 -8.22
N MET A 458 25.19 2.34 -7.69
CA MET A 458 25.59 3.54 -6.93
C MET A 458 26.45 3.19 -5.73
N ALA A 459 26.21 2.03 -5.11
CA ALA A 459 27.04 1.54 -4.02
C ALA A 459 28.45 1.19 -4.52
N GLN A 460 28.57 0.48 -5.65
CA GLN A 460 29.88 0.19 -6.26
C GLN A 460 30.60 1.48 -6.69
N ASP A 461 29.89 2.40 -7.34
CA ASP A 461 30.46 3.66 -7.81
C ASP A 461 30.98 4.50 -6.63
N LEU A 462 30.20 4.56 -5.52
CA LEU A 462 30.62 5.24 -4.30
C LEU A 462 31.84 4.55 -3.66
N ASP A 463 31.81 3.21 -3.53
CA ASP A 463 32.91 2.45 -2.94
C ASP A 463 34.21 2.65 -3.73
N ALA A 464 34.14 2.57 -5.06
CA ALA A 464 35.27 2.86 -5.95
C ALA A 464 35.77 4.32 -5.84
N ALA A 465 34.86 5.29 -5.71
CA ALA A 465 35.24 6.70 -5.58
C ALA A 465 35.87 7.00 -4.20
N LEU A 466 35.55 6.22 -3.18
CA LEU A 466 36.19 6.32 -1.87
C LEU A 466 37.62 5.76 -1.88
N ASP A 467 37.98 4.90 -2.85
CA ASP A 467 39.35 4.38 -2.96
C ASP A 467 40.36 5.51 -3.13
N GLY A 468 41.45 5.43 -2.37
CA GLY A 468 42.49 6.45 -2.38
C GLY A 468 42.19 7.71 -1.55
N TRP A 469 41.00 7.84 -0.96
CA TRP A 469 40.73 8.91 0.00
C TRP A 469 41.30 8.58 1.38
N PRO A 470 41.87 9.61 2.10
CA PRO A 470 42.32 9.41 3.47
C PRO A 470 41.18 8.94 4.37
N GLU A 471 41.44 8.00 5.24
CA GLU A 471 40.43 7.40 6.14
C GLU A 471 39.84 8.40 7.14
N ASP A 472 40.66 9.38 7.54
CA ASP A 472 40.31 10.46 8.46
C ASP A 472 39.67 11.68 7.77
N ALA A 473 39.68 11.72 6.44
CA ALA A 473 38.99 12.76 5.70
C ALA A 473 37.48 12.74 6.00
N THR A 474 36.85 13.91 5.99
CA THR A 474 35.41 14.00 6.25
C THR A 474 34.58 13.67 5.01
N VAL A 475 33.40 13.10 5.23
CA VAL A 475 32.39 12.89 4.16
C VAL A 475 32.04 14.21 3.48
N ALA A 476 32.04 15.35 4.20
CA ALA A 476 31.83 16.66 3.60
C ALA A 476 32.93 17.00 2.60
N ALA A 477 34.21 16.80 2.94
CA ALA A 477 35.33 17.05 2.04
C ALA A 477 35.27 16.16 0.78
N PHE A 478 34.89 14.89 0.95
CA PHE A 478 34.65 13.97 -0.16
C PHE A 478 33.53 14.47 -1.08
N LEU A 479 32.36 14.78 -0.52
CA LEU A 479 31.18 15.18 -1.30
C LEU A 479 31.31 16.57 -1.97
N LEU A 480 32.21 17.42 -1.51
CA LEU A 480 32.56 18.67 -2.20
C LEU A 480 33.30 18.42 -3.52
N ARG A 481 34.04 17.32 -3.64
CA ARG A 481 34.73 16.93 -4.87
C ARG A 481 33.92 15.94 -5.71
N HIS A 482 33.06 15.16 -5.08
CA HIS A 482 32.24 14.11 -5.68
C HIS A 482 30.76 14.30 -5.34
N PRO A 483 30.12 15.42 -5.76
CA PRO A 483 28.72 15.72 -5.43
C PRO A 483 27.73 14.70 -6.01
N GLU A 484 28.09 13.96 -7.05
CA GLU A 484 27.33 12.89 -7.69
C GLU A 484 27.02 11.74 -6.72
N HIS A 485 27.88 11.50 -5.72
CA HIS A 485 27.69 10.46 -4.72
C HIS A 485 26.82 10.88 -3.52
N ARG A 486 26.35 12.14 -3.48
CA ARG A 486 25.57 12.67 -2.35
C ARG A 486 24.34 11.81 -2.02
N PHE A 487 23.64 11.35 -3.06
CA PHE A 487 22.44 10.52 -2.86
C PHE A 487 22.79 9.19 -2.17
N MET A 488 23.82 8.51 -2.67
CA MET A 488 24.22 7.20 -2.12
C MET A 488 24.85 7.32 -0.74
N ALA A 489 25.68 8.35 -0.50
CA ALA A 489 26.24 8.61 0.84
C ALA A 489 25.13 8.89 1.87
N ARG A 490 24.11 9.70 1.50
CA ARG A 490 22.93 9.91 2.35
C ARG A 490 22.20 8.61 2.63
N ARG A 491 21.98 7.80 1.60
CA ARG A 491 21.29 6.52 1.69
C ARG A 491 22.04 5.54 2.59
N ALA A 492 23.34 5.46 2.48
CA ALA A 492 24.18 4.63 3.35
C ALA A 492 24.04 5.01 4.83
N GLN A 493 24.10 6.30 5.13
CA GLN A 493 23.92 6.79 6.50
C GLN A 493 22.49 6.56 7.03
N ILE A 494 21.47 6.62 6.16
CA ILE A 494 20.10 6.22 6.53
C ILE A 494 20.06 4.73 6.86
N ALA A 495 20.62 3.88 6.02
CA ALA A 495 20.62 2.43 6.22
C ALA A 495 21.35 2.00 7.50
N ALA A 496 22.39 2.75 7.91
CA ALA A 496 23.06 2.52 9.19
C ALA A 496 22.15 2.74 10.41
N ARG A 497 21.25 3.74 10.34
CA ARG A 497 20.32 4.08 11.41
C ARG A 497 18.97 3.36 11.30
N HIS A 498 18.61 2.95 10.09
CA HIS A 498 17.31 2.38 9.74
C HIS A 498 17.50 1.03 9.02
N PRO A 499 17.80 -0.04 9.75
CA PRO A 499 18.25 -1.31 9.18
C PRO A 499 17.21 -2.02 8.30
N TYR A 500 15.92 -1.72 8.49
CA TYR A 500 14.84 -2.23 7.62
C TYR A 500 14.52 -1.26 6.45
N GLY A 501 15.34 -0.26 6.19
CA GLY A 501 15.11 0.71 5.12
C GLY A 501 15.67 0.29 3.76
N GLU A 502 16.49 -0.76 3.68
CA GLU A 502 17.14 -1.18 2.46
C GLU A 502 16.70 -2.57 2.02
N VAL A 503 16.18 -2.67 0.79
CA VAL A 503 15.85 -3.96 0.19
C VAL A 503 17.14 -4.67 -0.21
N ARG A 504 17.31 -5.90 0.23
CA ARG A 504 18.54 -6.69 0.05
C ARG A 504 18.36 -7.82 -0.95
N ASP A 505 19.46 -8.26 -1.54
CA ASP A 505 19.55 -9.42 -2.46
C ASP A 505 18.44 -9.39 -3.52
N ASN A 506 18.15 -8.20 -4.02
CA ASN A 506 16.89 -7.96 -4.67
C ASN A 506 16.89 -8.41 -6.14
N LEU A 507 16.83 -7.53 -7.12
CA LEU A 507 16.62 -7.87 -8.53
C LEU A 507 17.79 -8.61 -9.21
N ILE A 508 18.82 -8.95 -8.49
CA ILE A 508 20.01 -9.63 -9.02
C ILE A 508 19.91 -11.15 -8.88
N ALA A 509 19.13 -11.66 -7.95
CA ALA A 509 18.91 -13.08 -7.78
C ALA A 509 18.03 -13.69 -8.88
N ALA A 510 18.30 -14.94 -9.29
CA ALA A 510 17.69 -15.55 -10.48
C ALA A 510 16.18 -15.73 -10.42
N ASP A 511 15.64 -15.91 -9.22
CA ASP A 511 14.25 -16.28 -8.97
C ASP A 511 13.37 -15.07 -8.66
N MET A 512 13.90 -13.86 -8.77
CA MET A 512 13.24 -12.63 -8.37
C MET A 512 12.50 -12.02 -9.53
N LEU A 513 11.22 -11.79 -9.33
CA LEU A 513 10.38 -11.08 -10.28
C LEU A 513 10.12 -9.66 -9.80
N PRO A 514 10.00 -8.70 -10.70
CA PRO A 514 9.57 -7.34 -10.37
C PRO A 514 8.25 -7.31 -9.61
N ILE A 515 7.37 -8.24 -9.93
CA ILE A 515 6.07 -8.38 -9.28
C ILE A 515 6.18 -8.67 -7.77
N ASP A 516 7.27 -9.26 -7.32
CA ASP A 516 7.49 -9.51 -5.89
C ASP A 516 7.59 -8.19 -5.11
N LEU A 517 8.24 -7.16 -5.68
CA LEU A 517 8.23 -5.82 -5.08
C LEU A 517 6.85 -5.14 -5.18
N MET A 518 6.10 -5.45 -6.24
CA MET A 518 4.73 -4.96 -6.38
C MET A 518 3.77 -5.57 -5.35
N ARG A 519 3.97 -6.81 -4.96
CA ARG A 519 3.19 -7.49 -3.91
C ARG A 519 3.36 -6.82 -2.54
N CYS A 520 4.49 -6.20 -2.26
CA CYS A 520 4.65 -5.38 -1.07
C CYS A 520 3.57 -4.30 -0.98
N LYS A 521 3.09 -3.78 -2.10
CA LYS A 521 1.99 -2.81 -2.13
C LYS A 521 0.70 -3.37 -1.54
N LEU A 522 0.41 -4.66 -1.74
CA LEU A 522 -0.72 -5.33 -1.10
C LEU A 522 -0.62 -5.22 0.42
N ALA A 523 0.53 -5.60 0.95
CA ALA A 523 0.77 -5.61 2.39
C ALA A 523 0.77 -4.19 2.97
N PHE A 524 1.38 -3.22 2.29
CA PHE A 524 1.38 -1.82 2.72
C PHE A 524 -0.02 -1.22 2.78
N PHE A 525 -0.73 -1.26 1.65
CA PHE A 525 -2.03 -0.61 1.53
C PHE A 525 -3.17 -1.42 2.12
N GLY A 526 -3.01 -2.74 2.23
CA GLY A 526 -4.03 -3.62 2.79
C GLY A 526 -5.03 -4.13 1.75
N ALA A 527 -4.62 -4.23 0.48
CA ALA A 527 -5.46 -4.78 -0.56
C ALA A 527 -5.81 -6.25 -0.28
N SER A 528 -7.08 -6.60 -0.36
CA SER A 528 -7.58 -7.96 -0.12
C SER A 528 -7.54 -8.84 -1.36
N HIS A 529 -7.55 -8.23 -2.54
CA HIS A 529 -7.54 -8.94 -3.82
C HIS A 529 -6.25 -8.67 -4.58
N PHE A 530 -5.70 -9.75 -5.14
CA PHE A 530 -4.43 -9.76 -5.85
C PHE A 530 -4.57 -10.56 -7.13
N ASP A 531 -4.26 -9.94 -8.27
CA ASP A 531 -4.32 -10.54 -9.58
C ASP A 531 -3.07 -10.14 -10.37
N PRO A 532 -1.97 -10.91 -10.23
CA PRO A 532 -0.73 -10.67 -10.96
C PRO A 532 -0.86 -11.22 -12.39
N ARG A 533 -1.37 -10.40 -13.30
CA ARG A 533 -1.57 -10.78 -14.70
C ARG A 533 -0.27 -11.06 -15.43
N SER A 534 0.82 -10.46 -14.98
CA SER A 534 2.13 -10.63 -15.60
C SER A 534 3.24 -10.45 -14.55
N ASP A 535 4.47 -10.62 -14.97
CA ASP A 535 5.66 -10.28 -14.18
C ASP A 535 5.83 -8.77 -13.95
N LYS A 536 5.07 -7.91 -14.64
CA LYS A 536 5.20 -6.44 -14.64
C LYS A 536 3.99 -5.70 -14.09
N TRP A 537 2.84 -6.34 -14.00
CA TRP A 537 1.58 -5.71 -13.61
C TRP A 537 0.84 -6.51 -12.56
N VAL A 538 0.39 -5.81 -11.54
CA VAL A 538 -0.52 -6.31 -10.52
C VAL A 538 -1.81 -5.50 -10.58
N ARG A 539 -2.94 -6.19 -10.59
CA ARG A 539 -4.25 -5.59 -10.38
C ARG A 539 -4.66 -5.87 -8.94
N ILE A 540 -4.99 -4.83 -8.22
CA ILE A 540 -5.43 -4.92 -6.83
C ILE A 540 -6.78 -4.24 -6.64
N SER A 541 -7.54 -4.65 -5.64
CA SER A 541 -8.75 -3.99 -5.19
C SER A 541 -8.56 -3.53 -3.74
N LEU A 542 -8.73 -2.23 -3.51
CA LEU A 542 -8.66 -1.62 -2.19
C LEU A 542 -10.07 -1.59 -1.57
N PHE A 543 -10.16 -1.77 -0.27
CA PHE A 543 -11.40 -1.71 0.51
C PHE A 543 -12.46 -2.77 0.17
N GLN A 544 -12.13 -3.81 -0.57
CA GLN A 544 -13.04 -4.94 -0.77
C GLN A 544 -13.31 -5.61 0.58
N GLY A 545 -14.58 -5.91 0.87
CA GLY A 545 -15.00 -6.45 2.18
C GLY A 545 -15.08 -5.41 3.32
N ALA A 546 -14.57 -4.19 3.12
CA ALA A 546 -14.69 -3.13 4.12
C ALA A 546 -16.12 -2.53 4.15
N PRO A 547 -16.58 -1.93 5.27
CA PRO A 547 -17.82 -1.18 5.29
C PRO A 547 -17.76 0.01 4.33
N TYR A 548 -18.90 0.46 3.87
CA TYR A 548 -19.03 1.73 3.15
C TYR A 548 -19.15 2.90 4.15
N PRO A 549 -18.67 4.10 3.79
CA PRO A 549 -18.75 5.27 4.66
C PRO A 549 -20.17 5.53 5.20
N LEU A 550 -21.16 5.54 4.33
CA LEU A 550 -22.53 5.86 4.73
C LEU A 550 -23.20 4.74 5.55
N ASP A 551 -22.81 3.48 5.35
CA ASP A 551 -23.33 2.36 6.13
C ASP A 551 -22.92 2.46 7.62
N LEU A 552 -21.72 3.01 7.92
CA LEU A 552 -21.27 3.24 9.31
C LEU A 552 -22.13 4.28 10.06
N THR A 553 -22.75 5.19 9.34
CA THR A 553 -23.62 6.21 9.92
C THR A 553 -24.99 5.65 10.30
N ASP A 554 -25.48 4.71 9.52
CA ASP A 554 -26.82 4.11 9.73
C ASP A 554 -26.80 3.10 10.89
N GLU A 555 -25.71 2.34 11.08
CA GLU A 555 -25.52 1.43 12.20
C GLU A 555 -25.44 2.16 13.56
N ALA A 556 -24.97 3.40 13.59
CA ALA A 556 -24.94 4.23 14.80
C ALA A 556 -26.33 4.74 15.24
N LYS A 557 -27.37 4.54 14.43
CA LYS A 557 -28.75 4.95 14.71
C LYS A 557 -29.68 3.80 15.14
N GLY A 558 -29.19 2.57 15.14
CA GLY A 558 -29.90 1.37 15.61
C GLY A 558 -29.35 0.92 16.96
#